data_a907d7ea47298af25f348c43bf4d401a
#
_entry.id   a907d7ea47298af25f348c43bf4d401a
#
_cell.length_a   1.000
_cell.length_b   1.000
_cell.length_c   1.000
_cell.angle_alpha   90.00
_cell.angle_beta   90.00
_cell.angle_gamma   90.00
#
_symmetry.space_group_name_H-M   'P 1'
#
loop_
_entity.id
_entity.type
_entity.pdbx_description
1 polymer ?
#
loop_
_entity_poly.entity_id
_entity_poly.type
_entity_poly.pdbx_seq_one_letter_code
_entity_poly.pdbx_strand_id
1 'polypeptide(L)'
;NLWDNAEAAQKLMRERQSLVDAIDTYEGIRQELTDTVDLIELGEMEEDQEVVADAEAALKALAQTAAQKALEALLDGEADSNDSFLEINAGAGGTESCDWASMLARMYVRWSESKGYKVELQSESAGDEAGIKSATYKIAGHNAYGWLKSESGVHRLVRISPFDSAAKRHTSFTSVKVYPVVD
;
A
#
# COMPACT_ATOMS: atom_id res chain seq x y z
N ASN A 1 -23.09 0.21 -30.73
CA ASN A 1 -23.74 0.60 -29.49
C ASN A 1 -22.87 0.12 -28.32
N LEU A 2 -22.56 0.97 -27.34
CA LEU A 2 -21.66 0.63 -26.21
C LEU A 2 -22.16 -0.62 -25.45
N TRP A 3 -23.45 -0.78 -25.36
CA TRP A 3 -24.11 -1.87 -24.64
C TRP A 3 -24.09 -3.22 -25.38
N ASP A 4 -23.66 -3.24 -26.64
CA ASP A 4 -23.50 -4.46 -27.42
C ASP A 4 -22.18 -5.18 -27.12
N ASN A 5 -21.26 -4.49 -26.38
CA ASN A 5 -20.00 -5.05 -25.90
C ASN A 5 -19.89 -4.84 -24.38
N ALA A 6 -20.25 -5.86 -23.61
CA ALA A 6 -20.30 -5.80 -22.15
C ALA A 6 -18.94 -5.50 -21.52
N GLU A 7 -17.85 -6.00 -22.11
CA GLU A 7 -16.47 -5.78 -21.63
C GLU A 7 -16.04 -4.33 -21.81
N ALA A 8 -16.26 -3.76 -22.99
CA ALA A 8 -15.98 -2.35 -23.27
C ALA A 8 -16.83 -1.42 -22.39
N ALA A 9 -18.10 -1.79 -22.15
CA ALA A 9 -18.97 -1.03 -21.26
C ALA A 9 -18.47 -1.06 -19.81
N GLN A 10 -18.05 -2.22 -19.30
CA GLN A 10 -17.47 -2.34 -17.96
C GLN A 10 -16.18 -1.55 -17.80
N LYS A 11 -15.29 -1.61 -18.80
CA LYS A 11 -14.03 -0.83 -18.77
C LYS A 11 -14.32 0.67 -18.67
N LEU A 12 -15.22 1.18 -19.51
CA LEU A 12 -15.59 2.59 -19.51
C LEU A 12 -16.27 3.02 -18.19
N MET A 13 -17.10 2.14 -17.61
CA MET A 13 -17.74 2.41 -16.32
C MET A 13 -16.73 2.46 -15.18
N ARG A 14 -15.71 1.58 -15.17
CA ARG A 14 -14.62 1.63 -14.18
C ARG A 14 -13.81 2.92 -14.32
N GLU A 15 -13.46 3.30 -15.55
CA GLU A 15 -12.74 4.55 -15.83
C GLU A 15 -13.54 5.77 -15.37
N ARG A 16 -14.83 5.82 -15.72
CA ARG A 16 -15.72 6.87 -15.25
C ARG A 16 -15.76 6.94 -13.72
N GLN A 17 -15.93 5.79 -13.06
CA GLN A 17 -16.00 5.75 -11.59
C GLN A 17 -14.69 6.26 -10.96
N SER A 18 -13.54 5.85 -11.47
CA SER A 18 -12.23 6.33 -11.01
C SER A 18 -12.09 7.85 -11.13
N LEU A 19 -12.56 8.43 -12.24
CA LEU A 19 -12.53 9.88 -12.42
C LEU A 19 -13.51 10.61 -11.48
N VAL A 20 -14.70 10.07 -11.28
CA VAL A 20 -15.67 10.61 -10.31
C VAL A 20 -15.09 10.60 -8.91
N ASP A 21 -14.53 9.47 -8.48
CA ASP A 21 -13.95 9.33 -7.14
C ASP A 21 -12.78 10.30 -6.92
N ALA A 22 -11.97 10.54 -7.95
CA ALA A 22 -10.86 11.51 -7.90
C ALA A 22 -11.38 12.94 -7.74
N ILE A 23 -12.41 13.32 -8.51
CA ILE A 23 -13.03 14.65 -8.43
C ILE A 23 -13.68 14.85 -7.06
N ASP A 24 -14.48 13.87 -6.61
CA ASP A 24 -15.18 13.95 -5.33
C ASP A 24 -14.18 14.03 -4.15
N THR A 25 -13.06 13.32 -4.24
CA THR A 25 -11.98 13.38 -3.25
C THR A 25 -11.37 14.80 -3.21
N TYR A 26 -11.05 15.37 -4.36
CA TYR A 26 -10.50 16.73 -4.46
C TYR A 26 -11.47 17.78 -3.91
N GLU A 27 -12.73 17.73 -4.35
CA GLU A 27 -13.76 18.69 -3.92
C GLU A 27 -14.05 18.54 -2.42
N GLY A 28 -14.06 17.30 -1.90
CA GLY A 28 -14.22 17.03 -0.47
C GLY A 28 -13.10 17.65 0.37
N ILE A 29 -11.84 17.48 -0.02
CA ILE A 29 -10.69 18.09 0.66
C ILE A 29 -10.78 19.63 0.61
N ARG A 30 -11.14 20.19 -0.55
CA ARG A 30 -11.29 21.63 -0.73
C ARG A 30 -12.39 22.21 0.16
N GLN A 31 -13.53 21.53 0.23
CA GLN A 31 -14.66 21.97 1.05
C GLN A 31 -14.32 21.88 2.54
N GLU A 32 -13.75 20.75 2.98
CA GLU A 32 -13.35 20.55 4.38
C GLU A 32 -12.31 21.58 4.82
N LEU A 33 -11.37 21.95 3.93
CA LEU A 33 -10.42 23.03 4.19
C LEU A 33 -11.13 24.35 4.45
N THR A 34 -12.08 24.73 3.59
CA THR A 34 -12.84 25.97 3.74
C THR A 34 -13.64 25.96 5.03
N ASP A 35 -14.41 24.90 5.29
CA ASP A 35 -15.27 24.78 6.46
C ASP A 35 -14.44 24.82 7.76
N THR A 36 -13.26 24.19 7.77
CA THR A 36 -12.39 24.15 8.95
C THR A 36 -11.75 25.52 9.22
N VAL A 37 -11.34 26.26 8.18
CA VAL A 37 -10.82 27.61 8.35
C VAL A 37 -11.91 28.57 8.86
N ASP A 38 -13.11 28.48 8.28
CA ASP A 38 -14.25 29.29 8.72
C ASP A 38 -14.61 29.01 10.19
N LEU A 39 -14.49 27.72 10.63
CA LEU A 39 -14.72 27.32 12.01
C LEU A 39 -13.66 27.89 12.97
N ILE A 40 -12.40 27.95 12.56
CA ILE A 40 -11.34 28.60 13.34
C ILE A 40 -11.64 30.10 13.51
N GLU A 41 -11.98 30.80 12.43
CA GLU A 41 -12.31 32.21 12.47
C GLU A 41 -13.51 32.50 13.39
N LEU A 42 -14.54 31.67 13.31
CA LEU A 42 -15.71 31.78 14.17
C LEU A 42 -15.36 31.54 15.65
N GLY A 43 -14.59 30.50 15.95
CA GLY A 43 -14.15 30.20 17.31
C GLY A 43 -13.27 31.29 17.93
N GLU A 44 -12.41 31.92 17.11
CA GLU A 44 -11.63 33.09 17.53
C GLU A 44 -12.52 34.32 17.83
N MET A 45 -13.52 34.56 17.00
CA MET A 45 -14.47 35.66 17.20
C MET A 45 -15.30 35.49 18.47
N GLU A 46 -15.66 34.27 18.82
CA GLU A 46 -16.47 33.93 19.99
C GLU A 46 -15.62 33.62 21.25
N GLU A 47 -14.29 33.74 21.14
CA GLU A 47 -13.31 33.42 22.18
C GLU A 47 -13.42 31.96 22.69
N ASP A 48 -13.92 31.03 21.84
CA ASP A 48 -14.07 29.61 22.14
C ASP A 48 -12.78 28.84 21.78
N GLN A 49 -11.91 28.69 22.76
CA GLN A 49 -10.62 28.02 22.59
C GLN A 49 -10.75 26.52 22.30
N GLU A 50 -11.83 25.87 22.73
CA GLU A 50 -12.07 24.45 22.47
C GLU A 50 -12.41 24.23 21.01
N VAL A 51 -13.29 25.01 20.45
CA VAL A 51 -13.63 24.98 19.01
C VAL A 51 -12.41 25.25 18.13
N VAL A 52 -11.58 26.23 18.49
CA VAL A 52 -10.35 26.55 17.75
C VAL A 52 -9.39 25.34 17.79
N ALA A 53 -9.16 24.77 18.97
CA ALA A 53 -8.25 23.62 19.11
C ALA A 53 -8.70 22.38 18.33
N ASP A 54 -10.00 22.09 18.33
CA ASP A 54 -10.58 20.97 17.58
C ASP A 54 -10.46 21.20 16.08
N ALA A 55 -10.74 22.42 15.62
CA ALA A 55 -10.61 22.76 14.20
C ALA A 55 -9.15 22.74 13.74
N GLU A 56 -8.19 23.19 14.54
CA GLU A 56 -6.76 23.04 14.24
C GLU A 56 -6.31 21.58 14.13
N ALA A 57 -6.83 20.72 15.02
CA ALA A 57 -6.55 19.29 14.95
C ALA A 57 -7.12 18.66 13.68
N ALA A 58 -8.35 19.04 13.29
CA ALA A 58 -8.97 18.63 12.02
C ALA A 58 -8.15 19.09 10.81
N LEU A 59 -7.65 20.33 10.83
CA LEU A 59 -6.81 20.88 9.75
C LEU A 59 -5.49 20.11 9.60
N LYS A 60 -4.87 19.70 10.70
CA LYS A 60 -3.65 18.85 10.67
C LYS A 60 -3.93 17.48 10.07
N ALA A 61 -5.06 16.85 10.42
CA ALA A 61 -5.48 15.59 9.86
C ALA A 61 -5.78 15.70 8.35
N LEU A 62 -6.45 16.78 7.95
CA LEU A 62 -6.73 17.07 6.55
C LEU A 62 -5.44 17.27 5.72
N ALA A 63 -4.44 17.95 6.28
CA ALA A 63 -3.14 18.11 5.63
C ALA A 63 -2.44 16.77 5.37
N GLN A 64 -2.53 15.82 6.32
CA GLN A 64 -2.00 14.46 6.12
C GLN A 64 -2.76 13.71 5.03
N THR A 65 -4.09 13.81 5.02
CA THR A 65 -4.93 13.21 3.98
C THR A 65 -4.60 13.78 2.60
N ALA A 66 -4.47 15.09 2.48
CA ALA A 66 -4.11 15.76 1.23
C ALA A 66 -2.71 15.33 0.73
N ALA A 67 -1.72 15.23 1.62
CA ALA A 67 -0.39 14.75 1.27
C ALA A 67 -0.41 13.30 0.77
N GLN A 68 -1.19 12.41 1.40
CA GLN A 68 -1.35 11.04 0.94
C GLN A 68 -2.02 10.98 -0.44
N LYS A 69 -3.09 11.76 -0.66
CA LYS A 69 -3.78 11.82 -1.96
C LYS A 69 -2.92 12.42 -3.06
N ALA A 70 -2.04 13.37 -2.74
CA ALA A 70 -1.05 13.89 -3.68
C ALA A 70 -0.05 12.81 -4.12
N LEU A 71 0.39 11.93 -3.21
CA LEU A 71 1.23 10.79 -3.57
C LEU A 71 0.48 9.77 -4.43
N GLU A 72 -0.77 9.46 -4.10
CA GLU A 72 -1.61 8.56 -4.91
C GLU A 72 -1.79 9.09 -6.33
N ALA A 73 -1.93 10.39 -6.52
CA ALA A 73 -2.06 11.02 -7.83
C ALA A 73 -0.80 10.90 -8.72
N LEU A 74 0.35 10.54 -8.16
CA LEU A 74 1.57 10.25 -8.92
C LEU A 74 1.59 8.83 -9.51
N LEU A 75 0.66 7.96 -9.09
CA LEU A 75 0.49 6.62 -9.60
C LEU A 75 -0.38 6.65 -10.86
N ASP A 76 0.17 7.14 -11.96
CA ASP A 76 -0.50 7.39 -13.24
C ASP A 76 -0.02 6.48 -14.38
N GLY A 77 0.84 5.50 -14.08
CA GLY A 77 1.29 4.49 -15.04
C GLY A 77 0.13 3.58 -15.48
N GLU A 78 0.17 3.10 -16.72
CA GLU A 78 -0.90 2.29 -17.36
C GLU A 78 -1.36 1.11 -16.48
N ALA A 79 -0.41 0.45 -15.78
CA ALA A 79 -0.69 -0.69 -14.92
C ALA A 79 -0.83 -0.32 -13.42
N ASP A 80 -0.59 0.93 -13.03
CA ASP A 80 -0.51 1.30 -11.62
C ASP A 80 -1.81 1.07 -10.85
N SER A 81 -2.96 1.21 -11.51
CA SER A 81 -4.27 0.97 -10.91
C SER A 81 -4.63 -0.51 -10.73
N ASN A 82 -3.83 -1.42 -11.29
CA ASN A 82 -4.14 -2.85 -11.28
C ASN A 82 -3.90 -3.49 -9.91
N ASP A 83 -4.53 -4.65 -9.72
CA ASP A 83 -4.13 -5.62 -8.71
C ASP A 83 -2.68 -6.06 -8.96
N SER A 84 -2.04 -6.60 -7.93
CA SER A 84 -0.63 -7.00 -7.99
C SER A 84 -0.45 -8.47 -7.62
N PHE A 85 0.47 -9.14 -8.31
CA PHE A 85 1.15 -10.31 -7.77
C PHE A 85 2.44 -9.87 -7.07
N LEU A 86 2.68 -10.47 -5.92
CA LEU A 86 3.88 -10.30 -5.12
C LEU A 86 4.52 -11.68 -4.91
N GLU A 87 5.70 -11.87 -5.48
CA GLU A 87 6.49 -13.10 -5.35
C GLU A 87 7.72 -12.83 -4.49
N ILE A 88 7.94 -13.67 -3.49
CA ILE A 88 9.03 -13.57 -2.54
C ILE A 88 9.83 -14.87 -2.62
N ASN A 89 11.14 -14.78 -2.83
CA ASN A 89 12.03 -15.92 -2.92
C ASN A 89 13.23 -15.73 -2.00
N ALA A 90 13.45 -16.67 -1.09
CA ALA A 90 14.65 -16.70 -0.26
C ALA A 90 15.89 -16.83 -1.15
N GLY A 91 16.91 -16.06 -0.85
CA GLY A 91 18.17 -16.03 -1.57
C GLY A 91 19.31 -16.70 -0.78
N ALA A 92 20.52 -16.15 -0.93
CA ALA A 92 21.67 -16.62 -0.19
C ALA A 92 21.53 -16.36 1.33
N GLY A 93 21.87 -17.33 2.15
CA GLY A 93 21.83 -17.25 3.62
C GLY A 93 21.16 -18.45 4.32
N GLY A 94 20.76 -19.47 3.57
CA GLY A 94 20.17 -20.71 4.14
C GLY A 94 18.92 -20.43 4.97
N THR A 95 18.83 -21.04 6.16
CA THR A 95 17.70 -20.87 7.09
C THR A 95 17.43 -19.40 7.42
N GLU A 96 18.47 -18.58 7.56
CA GLU A 96 18.34 -17.15 7.83
C GLU A 96 17.63 -16.40 6.69
N SER A 97 17.90 -16.74 5.43
CA SER A 97 17.22 -16.13 4.29
C SER A 97 15.76 -16.58 4.16
N CYS A 98 15.45 -17.81 4.55
CA CYS A 98 14.07 -18.32 4.61
C CYS A 98 13.26 -17.58 5.70
N ASP A 99 13.88 -17.34 6.85
CA ASP A 99 13.24 -16.55 7.92
C ASP A 99 13.04 -15.10 7.49
N TRP A 100 14.03 -14.50 6.84
CA TRP A 100 13.91 -13.16 6.26
C TRP A 100 12.76 -13.07 5.23
N ALA A 101 12.64 -14.05 4.35
CA ALA A 101 11.54 -14.13 3.40
C ALA A 101 10.16 -14.16 4.10
N SER A 102 10.05 -14.91 5.19
CA SER A 102 8.84 -14.95 6.01
C SER A 102 8.54 -13.60 6.68
N MET A 103 9.56 -12.90 7.15
CA MET A 103 9.40 -11.55 7.74
C MET A 103 8.91 -10.55 6.68
N LEU A 104 9.48 -10.58 5.47
CA LEU A 104 9.03 -9.72 4.35
C LEU A 104 7.58 -10.05 3.96
N ALA A 105 7.23 -11.33 3.83
CA ALA A 105 5.86 -11.74 3.53
C ALA A 105 4.87 -11.17 4.55
N ARG A 106 5.18 -11.31 5.84
CA ARG A 106 4.36 -10.76 6.92
C ARG A 106 4.25 -9.23 6.85
N MET A 107 5.34 -8.54 6.53
CA MET A 107 5.36 -7.08 6.38
C MET A 107 4.41 -6.64 5.26
N TYR A 108 4.50 -7.26 4.09
CA TYR A 108 3.66 -6.90 2.94
C TYR A 108 2.19 -7.26 3.16
N VAL A 109 1.90 -8.41 3.76
CA VAL A 109 0.53 -8.80 4.11
C VAL A 109 -0.10 -7.78 5.05
N ARG A 110 0.59 -7.43 6.13
CA ARG A 110 0.09 -6.43 7.11
C ARG A 110 -0.08 -5.04 6.49
N TRP A 111 0.85 -4.63 5.65
CA TRP A 111 0.74 -3.36 4.95
C TRP A 111 -0.49 -3.37 4.02
N SER A 112 -0.67 -4.44 3.26
CA SER A 112 -1.82 -4.58 2.36
C SER A 112 -3.15 -4.55 3.12
N GLU A 113 -3.24 -5.27 4.23
CA GLU A 113 -4.42 -5.26 5.10
C GLU A 113 -4.69 -3.86 5.68
N SER A 114 -3.65 -3.12 6.09
CA SER A 114 -3.79 -1.75 6.59
C SER A 114 -4.28 -0.77 5.53
N LYS A 115 -4.07 -1.08 4.25
CA LYS A 115 -4.60 -0.33 3.10
C LYS A 115 -6.02 -0.78 2.69
N GLY A 116 -6.57 -1.80 3.34
CA GLY A 116 -7.87 -2.38 2.99
C GLY A 116 -7.83 -3.26 1.74
N TYR A 117 -6.64 -3.71 1.32
CA TYR A 117 -6.48 -4.61 0.19
C TYR A 117 -6.81 -6.05 0.58
N LYS A 118 -7.38 -6.79 -0.36
CA LYS A 118 -7.59 -8.22 -0.20
C LYS A 118 -6.29 -8.95 -0.56
N VAL A 119 -5.83 -9.81 0.36
CA VAL A 119 -4.61 -10.61 0.17
C VAL A 119 -4.98 -12.08 0.04
N GLU A 120 -4.53 -12.71 -1.03
CA GLU A 120 -4.74 -14.13 -1.29
C GLU A 120 -3.40 -14.83 -1.50
N LEU A 121 -3.11 -15.82 -0.66
CA LEU A 121 -1.95 -16.70 -0.86
C LEU A 121 -2.22 -17.62 -2.07
N GLN A 122 -1.39 -17.52 -3.08
CA GLN A 122 -1.49 -18.35 -4.29
C GLN A 122 -0.65 -19.62 -4.19
N SER A 123 0.56 -19.48 -3.66
CA SER A 123 1.48 -20.60 -3.45
C SER A 123 2.48 -20.27 -2.34
N GLU A 124 2.92 -21.32 -1.65
CA GLU A 124 3.97 -21.21 -0.63
C GLU A 124 4.79 -22.50 -0.61
N SER A 125 6.10 -22.34 -0.46
CA SER A 125 7.03 -23.43 -0.19
C SER A 125 7.77 -23.15 1.12
N ALA A 126 7.61 -24.01 2.10
CA ALA A 126 8.26 -23.86 3.40
C ALA A 126 9.78 -24.03 3.31
N GLY A 127 10.50 -23.37 4.21
CA GLY A 127 11.92 -23.60 4.46
C GLY A 127 12.13 -24.97 5.14
N ASP A 128 13.32 -25.52 4.99
CA ASP A 128 13.62 -26.85 5.55
C ASP A 128 13.60 -26.86 7.08
N GLU A 129 14.07 -25.80 7.71
CA GLU A 129 14.15 -25.67 9.18
C GLU A 129 13.26 -24.53 9.72
N ALA A 130 13.15 -23.43 8.98
CA ALA A 130 12.35 -22.28 9.37
C ALA A 130 11.97 -21.42 8.14
N GLY A 131 10.97 -20.58 8.30
CA GLY A 131 10.56 -19.61 7.31
C GLY A 131 10.02 -20.21 6.02
N ILE A 132 10.15 -19.49 4.92
CA ILE A 132 9.66 -19.88 3.58
C ILE A 132 10.78 -19.82 2.54
N LYS A 133 10.80 -20.78 1.62
CA LYS A 133 11.65 -20.73 0.42
C LYS A 133 11.10 -19.77 -0.61
N SER A 134 9.81 -19.83 -0.80
CA SER A 134 9.09 -18.95 -1.72
C SER A 134 7.64 -18.77 -1.30
N ALA A 135 7.05 -17.63 -1.65
CA ALA A 135 5.62 -17.42 -1.54
C ALA A 135 5.16 -16.47 -2.65
N THR A 136 3.94 -16.67 -3.14
CA THR A 136 3.29 -15.79 -4.09
C THR A 136 1.93 -15.38 -3.54
N TYR A 137 1.70 -14.09 -3.48
CA TYR A 137 0.43 -13.49 -3.05
C TYR A 137 -0.20 -12.73 -4.21
N LYS A 138 -1.53 -12.79 -4.30
CA LYS A 138 -2.32 -11.83 -5.06
C LYS A 138 -2.83 -10.77 -4.09
N ILE A 139 -2.55 -9.51 -4.42
CA ILE A 139 -2.97 -8.34 -3.63
C ILE A 139 -3.93 -7.54 -4.50
N ALA A 140 -5.20 -7.59 -4.14
CA ALA A 140 -6.27 -6.97 -4.90
C ALA A 140 -6.74 -5.66 -4.25
N GLY A 141 -6.72 -4.61 -5.03
CA GLY A 141 -7.17 -3.29 -4.63
C GLY A 141 -6.63 -2.20 -5.54
N HIS A 142 -7.27 -1.05 -5.51
CA HIS A 142 -6.89 0.09 -6.35
C HIS A 142 -5.47 0.55 -6.07
N ASN A 143 -4.66 0.69 -7.13
CA ASN A 143 -3.25 1.06 -7.07
C ASN A 143 -2.33 0.06 -6.33
N ALA A 144 -2.76 -1.18 -6.11
CA ALA A 144 -1.92 -2.17 -5.43
C ALA A 144 -0.58 -2.36 -6.14
N TYR A 145 -0.58 -2.53 -7.47
CA TYR A 145 0.65 -2.61 -8.26
C TYR A 145 1.45 -1.30 -8.21
N GLY A 146 0.80 -0.16 -8.37
CA GLY A 146 1.46 1.14 -8.35
C GLY A 146 2.28 1.39 -7.10
N TRP A 147 1.75 1.03 -5.93
CA TRP A 147 2.47 1.12 -4.66
C TRP A 147 3.59 0.09 -4.51
N LEU A 148 3.35 -1.15 -4.94
CA LEU A 148 4.27 -2.26 -4.69
C LEU A 148 5.38 -2.37 -5.73
N LYS A 149 5.22 -1.82 -6.94
CA LYS A 149 6.19 -1.99 -8.05
C LYS A 149 7.63 -1.61 -7.69
N SER A 150 7.80 -0.60 -6.82
CA SER A 150 9.11 -0.13 -6.37
C SER A 150 9.81 -1.09 -5.38
N GLU A 151 9.08 -2.06 -4.83
CA GLU A 151 9.63 -3.08 -3.94
C GLU A 151 10.37 -4.21 -4.69
N SER A 152 10.22 -4.28 -6.02
CA SER A 152 10.93 -5.27 -6.82
C SER A 152 12.43 -5.12 -6.70
N GLY A 153 13.12 -6.18 -6.30
CA GLY A 153 14.56 -6.18 -6.13
C GLY A 153 15.03 -7.17 -5.07
N VAL A 154 16.27 -6.98 -4.64
CA VAL A 154 16.91 -7.81 -3.61
C VAL A 154 16.92 -7.06 -2.28
N HIS A 155 16.30 -7.66 -1.28
CA HIS A 155 16.19 -7.12 0.07
C HIS A 155 17.23 -7.76 0.99
N ARG A 156 18.00 -6.94 1.68
CA ARG A 156 19.09 -7.37 2.56
C ARG A 156 18.69 -7.24 4.03
N LEU A 157 18.88 -8.30 4.80
CA LEU A 157 18.82 -8.29 6.26
C LEU A 157 20.22 -8.46 6.85
N VAL A 158 20.55 -7.62 7.79
CA VAL A 158 21.77 -7.74 8.60
C VAL A 158 21.37 -7.74 10.07
N ARG A 159 21.61 -8.86 10.74
CA ARG A 159 21.31 -9.02 12.17
C ARG A 159 22.20 -10.07 12.81
N ILE A 160 22.17 -10.14 14.14
CA ILE A 160 22.66 -11.33 14.86
C ILE A 160 21.62 -12.44 14.63
N SER A 161 22.04 -13.56 14.01
CA SER A 161 21.13 -14.65 13.67
C SER A 161 20.65 -15.39 14.90
N PRO A 162 19.33 -15.60 15.06
CA PRO A 162 18.80 -16.45 16.12
C PRO A 162 19.07 -17.96 15.87
N PHE A 163 19.51 -18.33 14.67
CA PHE A 163 19.85 -19.71 14.29
C PHE A 163 21.33 -20.04 14.46
N ASP A 164 22.16 -19.06 14.80
CA ASP A 164 23.59 -19.23 15.05
C ASP A 164 23.88 -19.27 16.56
N SER A 165 24.29 -20.42 17.08
CA SER A 165 24.64 -20.58 18.48
C SER A 165 25.82 -19.71 18.93
N ALA A 166 26.67 -19.29 17.98
CA ALA A 166 27.79 -18.38 18.26
C ALA A 166 27.38 -16.89 18.28
N ALA A 167 26.10 -16.58 18.09
CA ALA A 167 25.54 -15.23 18.09
C ALA A 167 26.27 -14.25 17.17
N LYS A 168 26.72 -14.73 16.00
CA LYS A 168 27.44 -13.89 15.02
C LYS A 168 26.46 -13.08 14.18
N ARG A 169 26.97 -11.96 13.67
CA ARG A 169 26.29 -11.13 12.69
C ARG A 169 26.24 -11.84 11.34
N HIS A 170 25.05 -11.97 10.77
CA HIS A 170 24.79 -12.57 9.46
C HIS A 170 24.18 -11.55 8.51
N THR A 171 24.44 -11.76 7.23
CA THR A 171 23.78 -11.07 6.12
C THR A 171 23.06 -12.09 5.27
N SER A 172 21.77 -11.85 5.03
CA SER A 172 20.93 -12.66 4.17
C SER A 172 20.17 -11.82 3.14
N PHE A 173 19.78 -12.46 2.05
CA PHE A 173 19.12 -11.83 0.93
C PHE A 173 17.85 -12.56 0.57
N THR A 174 16.84 -11.80 0.17
CA THR A 174 15.58 -12.30 -0.35
C THR A 174 15.18 -11.45 -1.54
N SER A 175 14.77 -12.07 -2.64
CA SER A 175 14.28 -11.35 -3.80
C SER A 175 12.77 -11.18 -3.73
N VAL A 176 12.32 -9.99 -4.14
CA VAL A 176 10.91 -9.65 -4.29
C VAL A 176 10.67 -9.31 -5.75
N LYS A 177 9.62 -9.87 -6.33
CA LYS A 177 9.11 -9.51 -7.65
C LYS A 177 7.69 -9.05 -7.54
N VAL A 178 7.40 -7.95 -8.19
CA VAL A 178 6.05 -7.39 -8.25
C VAL A 178 5.67 -7.24 -9.71
N TYR A 179 4.51 -7.76 -10.09
CA TYR A 179 3.98 -7.63 -11.43
C TYR A 179 2.46 -7.42 -11.40
N PRO A 180 1.92 -6.67 -12.38
CA PRO A 180 0.51 -6.37 -12.39
C PRO A 180 -0.30 -7.61 -12.76
N VAL A 181 -1.52 -7.71 -12.25
CA VAL A 181 -2.52 -8.60 -12.80
C VAL A 181 -3.02 -7.98 -14.09
N VAL A 182 -2.83 -8.67 -15.20
CA VAL A 182 -3.36 -8.30 -16.51
C VAL A 182 -4.45 -9.28 -16.88
N ASP A 183 -5.55 -8.75 -17.43
CA ASP A 183 -6.70 -9.53 -17.94
C ASP A 183 -6.37 -10.12 -19.31
#